data_4f0cf06a23b71dd3842b35ef34ea1561
#
_entry.id   4f0cf06a23b71dd3842b35ef34ea1561
#
_cell.length_a   1.000
_cell.length_b   1.000
_cell.length_c   1.000
_cell.angle_alpha   90.00
_cell.angle_beta   90.00
_cell.angle_gamma   90.00
#
_symmetry.space_group_name_H-M   'P 1'
#
loop_
_entity.id
_entity.type
_entity.pdbx_description
1 polymer ?
#
loop_
_entity_poly.entity_id
_entity_poly.type
_entity_poly.pdbx_seq_one_letter_code
_entity_poly.pdbx_strand_id
1 'polypeptide(L)'
;MGKRTFRVARPEDAEALRTIYAPYVEETAITFEYEVPSVEAFRARIAHTLATYPYIVAVEEQPANAGTGRVDGASASCLDRAEANAGAGHVDGASVSSAPASGAGAVTGTHRTSERIIGYAYVGRLHERAAYDWSVETSIYVDRCARKHGLGRQLYERLEAILRAMNIISVNACIAYPGMMNSAVDAATAADRLQDAHIGIGDPNTADRARKDPREGSADSGTGIGEDPYLNTNSPDFHAHLGYQLVGHFHACAYKFDRWYDMIWMEKWIAPHPAKPEAMIPFPELPAEVVERCLR
;
A
#
# COMPACT_ATOMS: atom_id res chain seq x y z
N MET A 1 0.14 18.06 16.55
CA MET A 1 0.20 17.58 15.14
C MET A 1 0.43 18.76 14.24
N GLY A 2 1.44 18.70 13.38
CA GLY A 2 1.68 19.72 12.38
C GLY A 2 0.54 19.84 11.39
N LYS A 3 0.45 20.96 10.69
CA LYS A 3 -0.50 21.14 9.60
C LYS A 3 -0.16 20.16 8.48
N ARG A 4 -1.15 19.41 8.00
CA ARG A 4 -1.00 18.48 6.88
C ARG A 4 -1.42 19.14 5.59
N THR A 5 -0.63 18.95 4.55
CA THR A 5 -0.92 19.38 3.18
C THR A 5 -0.74 18.21 2.22
N PHE A 6 -1.35 18.31 1.05
CA PHE A 6 -1.27 17.29 0.01
C PHE A 6 -0.81 17.94 -1.28
N ARG A 7 0.05 17.27 -2.00
CA ARG A 7 0.56 17.74 -3.29
C ARG A 7 0.87 16.57 -4.21
N VAL A 8 1.05 16.88 -5.48
CA VAL A 8 1.58 15.93 -6.45
C VAL A 8 3.00 15.57 -6.06
N ALA A 9 3.36 14.30 -6.19
CA ALA A 9 4.71 13.81 -6.00
C ALA A 9 5.65 14.37 -7.07
N ARG A 10 6.93 14.44 -6.75
CA ARG A 10 8.01 14.83 -7.66
C ARG A 10 9.05 13.73 -7.70
N PRO A 11 9.79 13.55 -8.80
CA PRO A 11 10.88 12.57 -8.85
C PRO A 11 11.90 12.74 -7.72
N GLU A 12 12.08 13.97 -7.21
CA GLU A 12 12.98 14.31 -6.11
C GLU A 12 12.50 13.75 -4.76
N ASP A 13 11.22 13.40 -4.63
CA ASP A 13 10.67 12.81 -3.42
C ASP A 13 11.08 11.32 -3.26
N ALA A 14 11.73 10.73 -4.25
CA ALA A 14 12.02 9.29 -4.35
C ALA A 14 12.69 8.72 -3.10
N GLU A 15 13.64 9.43 -2.50
CA GLU A 15 14.35 8.99 -1.29
C GLU A 15 13.39 8.93 -0.08
N ALA A 16 12.56 9.96 0.10
CA ALA A 16 11.59 10.01 1.18
C ALA A 16 10.50 8.93 1.04
N LEU A 17 10.00 8.73 -0.19
CA LEU A 17 9.00 7.69 -0.47
C LEU A 17 9.58 6.29 -0.28
N ARG A 18 10.82 6.06 -0.74
CA ARG A 18 11.55 4.80 -0.52
C ARG A 18 11.72 4.52 0.98
N THR A 19 12.05 5.53 1.77
CA THR A 19 12.19 5.39 3.23
C THR A 19 10.87 4.94 3.89
N ILE A 20 9.73 5.43 3.41
CA ILE A 20 8.41 4.97 3.87
C ILE A 20 8.15 3.54 3.41
N TYR A 21 8.60 3.16 2.21
CA TYR A 21 8.33 1.86 1.59
C TYR A 21 9.20 0.73 2.14
N ALA A 22 10.47 1.00 2.46
CA ALA A 22 11.45 0.00 2.85
C ALA A 22 10.97 -0.94 3.96
N PRO A 23 10.37 -0.46 5.08
CA PRO A 23 9.87 -1.34 6.13
C PRO A 23 8.72 -2.26 5.68
N TYR A 24 7.98 -1.91 4.63
CA TYR A 24 6.95 -2.79 4.08
C TYR A 24 7.55 -3.94 3.28
N VAL A 25 8.69 -3.71 2.62
CA VAL A 25 9.43 -4.75 1.90
C VAL A 25 10.15 -5.68 2.88
N GLU A 26 10.87 -5.11 3.84
CA GLU A 26 11.80 -5.83 4.70
C GLU A 26 11.10 -6.61 5.83
N GLU A 27 9.97 -6.10 6.34
CA GLU A 27 9.36 -6.58 7.57
C GLU A 27 7.92 -7.07 7.41
N THR A 28 7.33 -6.97 6.20
CA THR A 28 5.93 -7.36 5.98
C THR A 28 5.72 -8.08 4.66
N ALA A 29 4.63 -8.84 4.59
CA ALA A 29 4.13 -9.42 3.35
C ALA A 29 3.07 -8.51 2.66
N ILE A 30 2.91 -7.24 3.07
CA ILE A 30 2.02 -6.28 2.42
C ILE A 30 2.42 -6.01 0.96
N THR A 31 3.70 -6.09 0.67
CA THR A 31 4.25 -6.12 -0.70
C THR A 31 5.06 -7.39 -0.90
N PHE A 32 4.99 -7.96 -2.11
CA PHE A 32 5.73 -9.17 -2.45
C PHE A 32 7.09 -8.88 -3.10
N GLU A 33 7.57 -7.64 -3.08
CA GLU A 33 8.96 -7.35 -3.41
C GLU A 33 9.89 -7.93 -2.34
N TYR A 34 10.99 -8.55 -2.77
CA TYR A 34 12.00 -9.14 -1.88
C TYR A 34 13.09 -8.14 -1.49
N GLU A 35 13.35 -7.18 -2.37
CA GLU A 35 14.40 -6.17 -2.18
C GLU A 35 13.82 -4.77 -2.26
N VAL A 36 14.34 -3.86 -1.43
CA VAL A 36 13.96 -2.46 -1.48
C VAL A 36 14.53 -1.84 -2.75
N PRO A 37 13.70 -1.28 -3.64
CA PRO A 37 14.17 -0.66 -4.87
C PRO A 37 15.18 0.47 -4.60
N SER A 38 16.10 0.70 -5.53
CA SER A 38 17.02 1.85 -5.44
C SER A 38 16.27 3.17 -5.53
N VAL A 39 16.90 4.26 -5.11
CA VAL A 39 16.32 5.62 -5.23
C VAL A 39 16.05 5.97 -6.69
N GLU A 40 16.94 5.55 -7.61
CA GLU A 40 16.80 5.75 -9.05
C GLU A 40 15.60 4.97 -9.61
N ALA A 41 15.42 3.73 -9.18
CA ALA A 41 14.26 2.92 -9.56
C ALA A 41 12.96 3.55 -9.04
N PHE A 42 12.97 4.07 -7.80
CA PHE A 42 11.82 4.77 -7.23
C PHE A 42 11.50 6.06 -7.98
N ARG A 43 12.52 6.84 -8.32
CA ARG A 43 12.40 8.04 -9.16
C ARG A 43 11.78 7.74 -10.52
N ALA A 44 12.23 6.66 -11.16
CA ALA A 44 11.69 6.20 -12.43
C ALA A 44 10.21 5.77 -12.31
N ARG A 45 9.83 5.09 -11.22
CA ARG A 45 8.42 4.71 -10.93
C ARG A 45 7.53 5.95 -10.80
N ILE A 46 7.96 6.97 -10.04
CA ILE A 46 7.21 8.22 -9.88
C ILE A 46 7.02 8.90 -11.25
N ALA A 47 8.10 9.06 -12.02
CA ALA A 47 8.05 9.70 -13.33
C ALA A 47 7.16 8.93 -14.32
N HIS A 48 7.27 7.61 -14.33
CA HIS A 48 6.44 6.74 -15.18
C HIS A 48 4.96 6.87 -14.83
N THR A 49 4.60 6.81 -13.55
CA THR A 49 3.21 6.97 -13.12
C THR A 49 2.66 8.33 -13.50
N LEU A 50 3.40 9.41 -13.22
CA LEU A 50 2.98 10.78 -13.50
C LEU A 50 2.81 11.10 -14.99
N ALA A 51 3.38 10.28 -15.88
CA ALA A 51 3.16 10.42 -17.32
C ALA A 51 1.70 10.17 -17.76
N THR A 52 0.92 9.47 -16.93
CA THR A 52 -0.48 9.13 -17.25
C THR A 52 -1.41 9.26 -16.06
N TYR A 53 -0.94 8.95 -14.85
CA TYR A 53 -1.77 8.81 -13.65
C TYR A 53 -1.27 9.68 -12.49
N PRO A 54 -2.14 10.02 -11.53
CA PRO A 54 -1.76 10.81 -10.37
C PRO A 54 -0.90 10.00 -9.40
N TYR A 55 0.07 10.67 -8.82
CA TYR A 55 0.89 10.24 -7.70
C TYR A 55 0.90 11.38 -6.68
N ILE A 56 0.33 11.19 -5.49
CA ILE A 56 0.18 12.23 -4.48
C ILE A 56 0.89 11.89 -3.18
N VAL A 57 1.39 12.89 -2.50
CA VAL A 57 2.06 12.78 -1.20
C VAL A 57 1.33 13.61 -0.15
N ALA A 58 1.33 13.11 1.06
CA ALA A 58 0.93 13.85 2.25
C ALA A 58 2.18 14.38 2.96
N VAL A 59 2.17 15.66 3.27
CA VAL A 59 3.28 16.39 3.87
C VAL A 59 2.86 16.97 5.21
N GLU A 60 3.69 16.84 6.22
CA GLU A 60 3.52 17.48 7.53
C GLU A 60 4.54 18.59 7.72
N GLU A 61 4.05 19.78 8.07
CA GLU A 61 4.92 20.91 8.43
C GLU A 61 5.57 20.63 9.78
N GLN A 62 6.90 20.61 9.81
CA GLN A 62 7.64 20.57 11.08
C GLN A 62 7.92 21.99 11.56
N PRO A 63 7.68 22.31 12.85
CA PRO A 63 8.04 23.60 13.38
C PRO A 63 9.55 23.85 13.26
N ALA A 64 9.94 25.04 12.86
CA ALA A 64 11.33 25.44 12.58
C ALA A 64 12.30 25.34 13.78
N ASN A 65 11.86 24.94 14.96
CA ASN A 65 12.65 24.85 16.19
C ASN A 65 13.12 23.44 16.58
N ALA A 66 13.04 22.45 15.69
CA ALA A 66 13.75 21.18 15.89
C ALA A 66 15.18 21.27 15.33
N GLY A 67 15.83 22.42 15.51
CA GLY A 67 17.20 22.69 15.09
C GLY A 67 18.21 22.26 16.14
N THR A 68 19.26 21.58 15.69
CA THR A 68 20.56 21.34 16.35
C THR A 68 20.55 20.60 17.69
N GLY A 69 19.73 19.58 17.82
CA GLY A 69 19.95 18.53 18.79
C GLY A 69 20.05 17.21 18.04
N ARG A 70 21.28 16.69 17.93
CA ARG A 70 21.62 15.27 17.67
C ARG A 70 20.52 14.44 16.99
N VAL A 71 20.77 13.99 15.80
CA VAL A 71 19.96 12.97 15.11
C VAL A 71 19.97 11.60 15.83
N ASP A 72 19.90 11.62 17.13
CA ASP A 72 19.87 10.45 18.01
C ASP A 72 18.48 10.39 18.64
N GLY A 73 17.59 9.57 18.10
CA GLY A 73 16.45 9.10 18.88
C GLY A 73 15.03 9.31 18.39
N ALA A 74 14.73 10.10 17.35
CA ALA A 74 13.34 10.21 16.88
C ALA A 74 12.88 9.04 16.00
N SER A 75 13.84 8.30 15.42
CA SER A 75 13.55 7.05 14.69
C SER A 75 13.45 5.85 15.64
N ALA A 76 14.16 5.89 16.78
CA ALA A 76 14.19 4.80 17.76
C ALA A 76 12.89 4.67 18.57
N SER A 77 12.17 5.76 18.85
CA SER A 77 10.99 5.71 19.71
C SER A 77 9.75 5.01 19.09
N CYS A 78 9.73 4.81 17.77
CA CYS A 78 8.70 4.00 17.11
C CYS A 78 9.09 2.53 16.98
N LEU A 79 10.40 2.22 17.00
CA LEU A 79 10.92 0.85 17.01
C LEU A 79 10.78 0.22 18.41
N ASP A 80 11.03 0.97 19.49
CA ASP A 80 10.98 0.47 20.88
C ASP A 80 9.61 0.00 21.37
N ARG A 81 8.53 0.29 20.63
CA ARG A 81 7.20 -0.22 20.98
C ARG A 81 6.84 -1.56 20.33
N ALA A 82 7.64 -2.01 19.36
CA ALA A 82 7.47 -3.31 18.71
C ALA A 82 8.38 -4.39 19.33
N GLU A 83 9.49 -4.01 19.99
CA GLU A 83 10.48 -4.93 20.51
C GLU A 83 10.32 -5.38 21.97
N ALA A 84 9.21 -5.09 22.60
CA ALA A 84 8.95 -5.58 23.97
C ALA A 84 8.76 -7.11 24.04
N ASN A 85 9.02 -7.87 22.97
CA ASN A 85 8.84 -9.33 22.98
C ASN A 85 9.88 -10.13 22.20
N ALA A 86 11.16 -9.74 22.16
CA ALA A 86 12.24 -10.64 21.69
C ALA A 86 13.54 -10.36 22.44
N GLY A 87 14.07 -11.41 23.05
CA GLY A 87 15.16 -11.40 24.01
C GLY A 87 16.56 -11.12 23.44
N ALA A 88 17.43 -10.77 24.34
CA ALA A 88 18.78 -10.29 24.26
C ALA A 88 19.77 -11.13 23.44
N GLY A 89 20.65 -10.46 22.70
CA GLY A 89 21.91 -10.98 22.17
C GLY A 89 22.91 -9.84 22.00
N HIS A 90 23.92 -9.86 22.88
CA HIS A 90 24.99 -8.89 23.03
C HIS A 90 26.17 -9.20 22.11
N VAL A 91 26.73 -8.20 21.40
CA VAL A 91 28.14 -8.19 20.95
C VAL A 91 28.70 -6.76 20.78
N ASP A 92 29.93 -6.62 21.32
CA ASP A 92 30.70 -5.40 21.48
C ASP A 92 31.40 -4.87 20.21
N GLY A 93 31.65 -3.55 20.22
CA GLY A 93 32.94 -2.92 20.00
C GLY A 93 33.36 -2.41 18.61
N ALA A 94 33.49 -1.13 18.45
CA ALA A 94 34.73 -0.40 18.20
C ALA A 94 34.52 1.05 17.74
N SER A 95 35.13 1.95 18.48
CA SER A 95 35.25 3.38 18.24
C SER A 95 36.32 3.73 17.23
N VAL A 96 36.11 4.71 16.33
CA VAL A 96 37.20 5.53 15.80
C VAL A 96 36.74 6.99 15.67
N SER A 97 37.52 7.87 16.29
CA SER A 97 37.37 9.33 16.32
C SER A 97 38.09 10.00 15.15
N SER A 98 37.58 11.07 14.62
CA SER A 98 38.37 12.26 14.24
C SER A 98 37.49 13.46 13.92
N ALA A 99 37.78 14.61 14.54
CA ALA A 99 37.29 15.97 14.30
C ALA A 99 38.41 16.79 13.61
N PRO A 100 38.27 18.14 13.39
CA PRO A 100 37.19 18.92 12.79
C PRO A 100 37.76 19.86 11.68
N ALA A 101 36.90 20.55 10.93
CA ALA A 101 37.27 21.78 10.21
C ALA A 101 36.09 22.77 10.22
N SER A 102 36.42 23.96 10.72
CA SER A 102 35.60 25.15 10.86
C SER A 102 35.43 25.89 9.54
N GLY A 103 34.24 26.41 9.28
CA GLY A 103 33.97 27.40 8.24
C GLY A 103 32.67 28.13 8.53
N ALA A 104 32.78 29.31 9.20
CA ALA A 104 31.66 30.17 9.49
C ALA A 104 31.26 30.98 8.25
N GLY A 105 30.05 30.78 7.76
CA GLY A 105 29.36 31.65 6.81
C GLY A 105 27.97 31.95 7.35
N ALA A 106 27.76 33.17 7.85
CA ALA A 106 26.47 33.66 8.29
C ALA A 106 25.54 33.82 7.09
N VAL A 107 24.51 32.98 6.98
CA VAL A 107 23.41 33.16 6.05
C VAL A 107 22.17 33.54 6.86
N THR A 108 21.68 34.74 6.58
CA THR A 108 20.42 35.29 7.14
C THR A 108 19.29 34.32 6.91
N GLY A 109 18.76 33.81 8.01
CA GLY A 109 17.73 32.74 8.03
C GLY A 109 16.36 33.26 7.60
N THR A 110 15.94 32.91 6.42
CA THR A 110 14.52 32.75 6.12
C THR A 110 14.03 31.50 6.86
N HIS A 111 12.99 31.62 7.68
CA HIS A 111 12.33 30.51 8.36
C HIS A 111 11.86 29.48 7.33
N ARG A 112 12.69 28.50 6.99
CA ARG A 112 12.30 27.34 6.22
C ARG A 112 11.63 26.35 7.19
N THR A 113 10.30 26.29 7.17
CA THR A 113 9.60 25.13 7.69
C THR A 113 10.09 23.91 6.92
N SER A 114 10.63 22.92 7.62
CA SER A 114 11.01 21.66 6.96
C SER A 114 9.77 20.84 6.72
N GLU A 115 9.51 20.46 5.48
CA GLU A 115 8.44 19.58 5.08
C GLU A 115 8.90 18.13 5.25
N ARG A 116 8.08 17.27 5.89
CA ARG A 116 8.29 15.83 5.97
C ARG A 116 7.16 15.11 5.24
N ILE A 117 7.48 14.24 4.30
CA ILE A 117 6.49 13.36 3.68
C ILE A 117 6.16 12.25 4.68
N ILE A 118 4.86 12.03 4.93
CA ILE A 118 4.35 11.07 5.91
C ILE A 118 3.48 9.98 5.30
N GLY A 119 3.28 9.98 3.99
CA GLY A 119 2.57 8.97 3.23
C GLY A 119 2.34 9.40 1.80
N TYR A 120 1.94 8.44 0.98
CA TYR A 120 1.66 8.65 -0.44
C TYR A 120 0.65 7.66 -0.96
N ALA A 121 -0.03 8.02 -2.03
CA ALA A 121 -0.92 7.16 -2.79
C ALA A 121 -0.80 7.45 -4.28
N TYR A 122 -0.95 6.41 -5.08
CA TYR A 122 -0.90 6.50 -6.53
C TYR A 122 -1.79 5.45 -7.16
N VAL A 123 -1.97 5.55 -8.46
CA VAL A 123 -2.62 4.51 -9.23
C VAL A 123 -1.76 4.07 -10.40
N GLY A 124 -1.99 2.85 -10.83
CA GLY A 124 -1.50 2.30 -12.06
C GLY A 124 -2.66 1.83 -12.95
N ARG A 125 -2.34 1.49 -14.19
CA ARG A 125 -3.29 0.86 -15.10
C ARG A 125 -3.72 -0.50 -14.55
N LEU A 126 -5.03 -0.79 -14.51
CA LEU A 126 -5.51 -2.12 -14.10
C LEU A 126 -5.05 -3.20 -15.10
N HIS A 127 -5.12 -2.90 -16.39
CA HIS A 127 -4.70 -3.80 -17.47
C HIS A 127 -4.26 -3.00 -18.71
N GLU A 128 -3.38 -3.57 -19.55
CA GLU A 128 -2.75 -2.88 -20.69
C GLU A 128 -3.68 -2.54 -21.87
N ARG A 129 -4.88 -3.14 -21.95
CA ARG A 129 -5.80 -2.93 -23.06
C ARG A 129 -6.70 -1.72 -22.83
N ALA A 130 -6.92 -0.90 -23.87
CA ALA A 130 -7.73 0.31 -23.82
C ALA A 130 -9.16 0.11 -23.28
N ALA A 131 -9.73 -1.09 -23.39
CA ALA A 131 -11.03 -1.41 -22.80
C ALA A 131 -11.07 -1.27 -21.26
N TYR A 132 -9.91 -1.19 -20.60
CA TYR A 132 -9.78 -1.02 -19.16
C TYR A 132 -9.41 0.41 -18.74
N ASP A 133 -9.40 1.39 -19.65
CA ASP A 133 -8.92 2.75 -19.38
C ASP A 133 -9.73 3.48 -18.29
N TRP A 134 -10.94 3.02 -17.98
CA TRP A 134 -11.78 3.56 -16.90
C TRP A 134 -11.59 2.90 -15.53
N SER A 135 -10.65 1.96 -15.44
CA SER A 135 -10.34 1.20 -14.23
C SER A 135 -8.88 1.28 -13.89
N VAL A 136 -8.56 1.53 -12.64
CA VAL A 136 -7.18 1.66 -12.15
C VAL A 136 -6.93 0.78 -10.93
N GLU A 137 -5.67 0.39 -10.73
CA GLU A 137 -5.20 -0.23 -9.50
C GLU A 137 -4.62 0.84 -8.57
N THR A 138 -5.04 0.84 -7.30
CA THR A 138 -4.60 1.80 -6.28
C THR A 138 -3.54 1.21 -5.38
N SER A 139 -2.58 2.04 -4.97
CA SER A 139 -1.57 1.73 -3.95
C SER A 139 -1.45 2.86 -2.94
N ILE A 140 -1.26 2.50 -1.67
CA ILE A 140 -1.09 3.45 -0.59
C ILE A 140 -0.05 2.95 0.42
N TYR A 141 0.84 3.84 0.82
CA TYR A 141 1.84 3.60 1.87
C TYR A 141 1.89 4.79 2.82
N VAL A 142 1.87 4.50 4.10
CA VAL A 142 1.84 5.51 5.17
C VAL A 142 2.97 5.23 6.14
N ASP A 143 3.73 6.28 6.49
CA ASP A 143 4.74 6.20 7.56
C ASP A 143 4.11 5.55 8.81
N ARG A 144 4.79 4.57 9.39
CA ARG A 144 4.27 3.80 10.54
C ARG A 144 3.90 4.70 11.71
N CYS A 145 4.66 5.78 11.92
CA CYS A 145 4.41 6.75 12.99
C CYS A 145 3.23 7.69 12.68
N ALA A 146 2.80 7.80 11.42
CA ALA A 146 1.67 8.63 11.00
C ALA A 146 0.34 7.87 10.85
N ARG A 147 0.33 6.55 11.14
CA ARG A 147 -0.87 5.69 11.05
C ARG A 147 -1.92 6.05 12.11
N LYS A 148 -3.14 5.57 11.92
CA LYS A 148 -4.29 5.68 12.86
C LYS A 148 -4.83 7.10 13.06
N HIS A 149 -4.44 8.07 12.22
CA HIS A 149 -4.90 9.47 12.27
C HIS A 149 -5.69 9.89 11.04
N GLY A 150 -6.33 8.94 10.34
CA GLY A 150 -7.17 9.20 9.18
C GLY A 150 -6.39 9.59 7.90
N LEU A 151 -5.04 9.52 7.91
CA LEU A 151 -4.21 9.94 6.79
C LEU A 151 -4.49 9.15 5.51
N GLY A 152 -4.65 7.82 5.61
CA GLY A 152 -4.96 6.97 4.47
C GLY A 152 -6.29 7.35 3.81
N ARG A 153 -7.33 7.62 4.60
CA ARG A 153 -8.62 8.12 4.10
C ARG A 153 -8.44 9.45 3.36
N GLN A 154 -7.71 10.40 3.94
CA GLN A 154 -7.47 11.71 3.32
C GLN A 154 -6.71 11.62 2.00
N LEU A 155 -5.75 10.68 1.88
CA LEU A 155 -5.05 10.40 0.63
C LEU A 155 -6.02 9.83 -0.42
N TYR A 156 -6.82 8.83 -0.08
CA TYR A 156 -7.75 8.22 -1.02
C TYR A 156 -8.88 9.17 -1.44
N GLU A 157 -9.43 9.98 -0.53
CA GLU A 157 -10.46 10.97 -0.89
C GLU A 157 -9.96 11.95 -1.97
N ARG A 158 -8.71 12.41 -1.85
CA ARG A 158 -8.08 13.31 -2.84
C ARG A 158 -7.73 12.60 -4.14
N LEU A 159 -7.17 11.40 -4.03
CA LEU A 159 -6.86 10.57 -5.18
C LEU A 159 -8.11 10.28 -6.00
N GLU A 160 -9.20 9.83 -5.35
CA GLU A 160 -10.49 9.58 -6.00
C GLU A 160 -11.09 10.85 -6.60
N ALA A 161 -10.92 12.03 -5.98
CA ALA A 161 -11.39 13.30 -6.56
C ALA A 161 -10.66 13.62 -7.87
N ILE A 162 -9.34 13.39 -7.94
CA ILE A 162 -8.56 13.54 -9.18
C ILE A 162 -9.01 12.51 -10.22
N LEU A 163 -9.18 11.25 -9.82
CA LEU A 163 -9.58 10.16 -10.72
C LEU A 163 -10.96 10.40 -11.33
N ARG A 164 -11.92 10.96 -10.58
CA ARG A 164 -13.22 11.37 -11.14
C ARG A 164 -13.07 12.47 -12.20
N ALA A 165 -12.14 13.41 -12.00
CA ALA A 165 -11.85 14.46 -13.00
C ALA A 165 -11.16 13.89 -14.25
N MET A 166 -10.53 12.71 -14.16
CA MET A 166 -9.95 11.96 -15.27
C MET A 166 -10.97 11.06 -15.98
N ASN A 167 -12.24 11.04 -15.60
CA ASN A 167 -13.27 10.10 -16.07
C ASN A 167 -13.00 8.62 -15.66
N ILE A 168 -12.24 8.37 -14.63
CA ILE A 168 -12.08 7.03 -14.05
C ILE A 168 -13.36 6.66 -13.30
N ILE A 169 -13.80 5.42 -13.47
CA ILE A 169 -15.07 4.93 -12.91
C ILE A 169 -14.81 3.94 -11.75
N SER A 170 -13.79 3.11 -11.89
CA SER A 170 -13.52 2.01 -10.95
C SER A 170 -12.09 2.09 -10.40
N VAL A 171 -11.98 1.90 -9.11
CA VAL A 171 -10.69 1.76 -8.41
C VAL A 171 -10.59 0.39 -7.79
N ASN A 172 -9.44 -0.26 -7.95
CA ASN A 172 -9.20 -1.63 -7.55
C ASN A 172 -7.97 -1.68 -6.64
N ALA A 173 -7.99 -2.53 -5.64
CA ALA A 173 -6.87 -2.76 -4.74
C ALA A 173 -6.51 -4.25 -4.75
N CYS A 174 -5.25 -4.52 -5.08
CA CYS A 174 -4.64 -5.85 -4.96
C CYS A 174 -3.96 -5.92 -3.58
N ILE A 175 -4.45 -6.81 -2.72
CA ILE A 175 -4.08 -6.82 -1.30
C ILE A 175 -3.59 -8.21 -0.92
N ALA A 176 -2.38 -8.27 -0.32
CA ALA A 176 -1.90 -9.50 0.32
C ALA A 176 -2.83 -9.89 1.47
N TYR A 177 -3.14 -11.17 1.55
CA TYR A 177 -4.05 -11.72 2.55
C TYR A 177 -3.40 -12.90 3.28
N PRO A 178 -3.61 -13.07 4.60
CA PRO A 178 -3.05 -14.22 5.31
C PRO A 178 -3.53 -15.52 4.68
N GLY A 179 -2.59 -16.37 4.23
CA GLY A 179 -2.91 -17.64 3.58
C GLY A 179 -3.51 -18.63 4.58
N MET A 180 -4.55 -19.32 4.16
CA MET A 180 -5.13 -20.41 4.96
C MET A 180 -4.24 -21.67 4.99
N MET A 181 -3.16 -21.72 4.17
CA MET A 181 -2.35 -22.93 3.95
C MET A 181 -0.99 -22.90 4.68
N ASN A 182 -0.94 -22.43 5.91
CA ASN A 182 0.32 -22.37 6.68
C ASN A 182 0.51 -23.55 7.67
N SER A 183 -0.33 -24.57 7.60
CA SER A 183 -0.16 -25.82 8.37
C SER A 183 0.09 -27.03 7.46
N ALA A 184 0.81 -28.03 7.95
CA ALA A 184 1.04 -29.28 7.22
C ALA A 184 -0.28 -30.03 6.91
N VAL A 185 -1.34 -29.77 7.67
CA VAL A 185 -2.69 -30.30 7.46
C VAL A 185 -3.34 -29.66 6.23
N ASP A 186 -3.09 -28.35 5.99
CA ASP A 186 -3.68 -27.63 4.86
C ASP A 186 -3.05 -28.07 3.53
N ALA A 187 -1.74 -28.38 3.54
CA ALA A 187 -1.04 -28.92 2.36
C ALA A 187 -1.59 -30.30 1.93
N ALA A 188 -1.90 -31.17 2.90
CA ALA A 188 -2.50 -32.49 2.62
C ALA A 188 -3.92 -32.36 2.05
N THR A 189 -4.73 -31.44 2.59
CA THR A 189 -6.10 -31.18 2.12
C THR A 189 -6.12 -30.53 0.72
N ALA A 190 -5.12 -29.74 0.37
CA ALA A 190 -4.98 -29.17 -0.97
C ALA A 190 -4.56 -30.24 -2.00
N ALA A 191 -3.69 -31.17 -1.62
CA ALA A 191 -3.32 -32.31 -2.47
C ALA A 191 -4.51 -33.19 -2.78
N ASP A 192 -5.38 -33.41 -1.79
CA ASP A 192 -6.63 -34.21 -1.94
C ASP A 192 -7.63 -33.53 -2.90
N ARG A 193 -7.80 -32.21 -2.79
CA ARG A 193 -8.63 -31.40 -3.70
C ARG A 193 -8.11 -31.40 -5.14
N LEU A 194 -6.78 -31.45 -5.35
CA LEU A 194 -6.19 -31.54 -6.68
C LEU A 194 -6.38 -32.92 -7.32
N GLN A 195 -6.44 -33.99 -6.51
CA GLN A 195 -6.76 -35.33 -7.00
C GLN A 195 -8.23 -35.43 -7.43
N ASP A 196 -9.15 -34.83 -6.69
CA ASP A 196 -10.58 -34.81 -7.02
C ASP A 196 -10.87 -33.93 -8.27
N ALA A 197 -10.11 -32.87 -8.50
CA ALA A 197 -10.25 -32.01 -9.68
C ALA A 197 -9.80 -32.67 -11.01
N HIS A 198 -9.00 -33.74 -10.95
CA HIS A 198 -8.49 -34.44 -12.14
C HIS A 198 -9.47 -35.51 -12.67
N ILE A 199 -10.60 -35.75 -12.01
CA ILE A 199 -11.60 -36.78 -12.39
C ILE A 199 -12.83 -36.17 -13.09
N GLY A 200 -12.83 -34.91 -13.45
CA GLY A 200 -13.99 -34.16 -13.94
C GLY A 200 -13.92 -33.59 -15.34
N ILE A 201 -13.35 -34.29 -16.36
CA ILE A 201 -13.74 -34.03 -17.75
C ILE A 201 -14.84 -35.03 -18.10
N GLY A 202 -16.03 -34.82 -17.52
CA GLY A 202 -17.22 -35.58 -17.78
C GLY A 202 -18.17 -34.79 -18.67
N ASP A 203 -18.63 -35.45 -19.71
CA ASP A 203 -19.72 -35.22 -20.66
C ASP A 203 -20.60 -33.97 -20.41
N PRO A 204 -20.74 -33.04 -21.36
CA PRO A 204 -21.54 -31.81 -21.25
C PRO A 204 -23.07 -32.04 -21.21
N ASN A 205 -23.55 -33.26 -21.06
CA ASN A 205 -24.98 -33.60 -21.18
C ASN A 205 -25.69 -34.01 -19.87
N THR A 206 -25.09 -33.78 -18.70
CA THR A 206 -25.78 -33.97 -17.41
C THR A 206 -26.03 -32.64 -16.69
N ALA A 207 -26.81 -31.78 -17.30
CA ALA A 207 -27.44 -30.64 -16.64
C ALA A 207 -28.73 -31.14 -16.00
N ASP A 208 -28.69 -31.60 -14.78
CA ASP A 208 -29.74 -31.42 -13.77
C ASP A 208 -29.37 -32.13 -12.46
N ARG A 209 -28.95 -31.37 -11.46
CA ARG A 209 -29.23 -31.67 -10.04
C ARG A 209 -28.63 -30.62 -9.09
N ALA A 210 -29.57 -29.95 -8.45
CA ALA A 210 -29.44 -29.35 -7.12
C ALA A 210 -28.48 -28.16 -6.95
N ARG A 211 -28.97 -26.96 -7.24
CA ARG A 211 -28.56 -25.74 -6.54
C ARG A 211 -28.95 -25.88 -5.07
N LYS A 212 -27.98 -26.21 -4.22
CA LYS A 212 -28.09 -26.04 -2.77
C LYS A 212 -27.59 -24.65 -2.42
N ASP A 213 -28.45 -23.81 -1.87
CA ASP A 213 -28.17 -22.46 -1.40
C ASP A 213 -27.08 -22.49 -0.32
N PRO A 214 -25.98 -21.71 -0.41
CA PRO A 214 -24.90 -21.73 0.58
C PRO A 214 -25.18 -20.95 1.86
N ARG A 215 -26.44 -20.56 2.14
CA ARG A 215 -26.78 -19.68 3.25
C ARG A 215 -27.19 -20.33 4.57
N GLU A 216 -27.08 -21.64 4.73
CA GLU A 216 -27.33 -22.28 6.02
C GLU A 216 -26.14 -23.14 6.44
N GLY A 217 -25.34 -22.63 7.35
CA GLY A 217 -24.23 -23.35 7.95
C GLY A 217 -23.45 -22.51 8.96
N SER A 218 -24.08 -22.28 10.10
CA SER A 218 -23.52 -22.32 11.46
C SER A 218 -22.21 -21.57 11.75
N ALA A 219 -22.34 -20.64 12.66
CA ALA A 219 -21.32 -20.05 13.51
C ALA A 219 -20.38 -21.09 14.14
N ASP A 220 -19.16 -20.62 14.38
CA ASP A 220 -18.23 -21.00 15.44
C ASP A 220 -17.59 -22.38 15.37
N SER A 221 -16.42 -22.42 14.77
CA SER A 221 -15.31 -23.23 15.26
C SER A 221 -14.05 -22.39 15.18
N GLY A 222 -13.64 -21.82 16.32
CA GLY A 222 -12.39 -21.13 16.53
C GLY A 222 -11.20 -22.05 16.26
N THR A 223 -10.78 -22.14 15.01
CA THR A 223 -9.46 -22.59 14.65
C THR A 223 -8.55 -21.38 14.79
N GLY A 224 -7.78 -21.32 15.89
CA GLY A 224 -6.75 -20.33 16.13
C GLY A 224 -5.78 -20.32 14.95
N ILE A 225 -6.00 -19.42 13.99
CA ILE A 225 -5.00 -19.02 13.01
C ILE A 225 -3.97 -18.30 13.86
N GLY A 226 -2.81 -18.91 14.08
CA GLY A 226 -1.70 -18.25 14.76
C GLY A 226 -1.46 -16.91 14.06
N GLU A 227 -1.38 -15.80 14.82
CA GLU A 227 -1.17 -14.47 14.27
C GLU A 227 0.04 -14.52 13.34
N ASP A 228 -0.16 -14.13 12.07
CA ASP A 228 0.95 -14.04 11.11
C ASP A 228 1.80 -12.82 11.48
N PRO A 229 3.11 -13.01 11.78
CA PRO A 229 3.96 -11.90 12.23
C PRO A 229 4.23 -10.86 11.14
N TYR A 230 4.02 -11.22 9.86
CA TYR A 230 4.35 -10.37 8.71
C TYR A 230 3.11 -9.75 8.05
N LEU A 231 1.91 -10.26 8.35
CA LEU A 231 0.68 -9.81 7.68
C LEU A 231 -0.54 -9.89 8.62
N ASN A 232 -1.35 -8.85 8.58
CA ASN A 232 -2.63 -8.76 9.30
C ASN A 232 -3.75 -8.30 8.36
N THR A 233 -4.97 -8.22 8.85
CA THR A 233 -6.15 -7.80 8.08
C THR A 233 -6.35 -6.29 8.02
N ASN A 234 -5.43 -5.49 8.51
CA ASN A 234 -5.59 -4.01 8.56
C ASN A 234 -5.82 -3.40 7.17
N SER A 235 -5.19 -3.93 6.11
CA SER A 235 -5.37 -3.41 4.76
C SER A 235 -6.73 -3.75 4.16
N PRO A 236 -7.21 -5.00 4.17
CA PRO A 236 -8.58 -5.32 3.78
C PRO A 236 -9.62 -4.53 4.55
N ASP A 237 -9.50 -4.46 5.87
CA ASP A 237 -10.43 -3.73 6.73
C ASP A 237 -10.47 -2.25 6.42
N PHE A 238 -9.32 -1.64 6.18
CA PHE A 238 -9.20 -0.24 5.75
C PHE A 238 -9.93 0.01 4.42
N HIS A 239 -9.74 -0.84 3.42
CA HIS A 239 -10.41 -0.72 2.12
C HIS A 239 -11.93 -0.94 2.25
N ALA A 240 -12.36 -1.92 3.03
CA ALA A 240 -13.78 -2.14 3.32
C ALA A 240 -14.44 -0.91 3.95
N HIS A 241 -13.77 -0.26 4.93
CA HIS A 241 -14.25 0.98 5.55
C HIS A 241 -14.31 2.18 4.58
N LEU A 242 -13.60 2.13 3.46
CA LEU A 242 -13.67 3.11 2.38
C LEU A 242 -14.70 2.77 1.29
N GLY A 243 -15.42 1.65 1.46
CA GLY A 243 -16.47 1.21 0.55
C GLY A 243 -16.01 0.30 -0.57
N TYR A 244 -14.79 -0.26 -0.48
CA TYR A 244 -14.35 -1.31 -1.39
C TYR A 244 -15.05 -2.63 -1.03
N GLN A 245 -15.34 -3.44 -2.06
CA GLN A 245 -15.96 -4.75 -1.93
C GLN A 245 -15.01 -5.83 -2.44
N LEU A 246 -14.99 -6.98 -1.76
CA LEU A 246 -14.22 -8.15 -2.19
C LEU A 246 -14.80 -8.72 -3.50
N VAL A 247 -13.96 -8.86 -4.53
CA VAL A 247 -14.37 -9.35 -5.86
C VAL A 247 -13.57 -10.56 -6.32
N GLY A 248 -12.46 -10.87 -5.70
CA GLY A 248 -11.64 -12.02 -6.04
C GLY A 248 -10.72 -12.45 -4.91
N HIS A 249 -10.41 -13.76 -4.86
CA HIS A 249 -9.48 -14.34 -3.91
C HIS A 249 -8.61 -15.39 -4.60
N PHE A 250 -7.32 -15.22 -4.55
CA PHE A 250 -6.32 -16.15 -5.06
C PHE A 250 -5.61 -16.81 -3.90
N HIS A 251 -5.64 -18.13 -3.85
CA HIS A 251 -5.07 -18.91 -2.76
C HIS A 251 -3.62 -19.24 -3.02
N ALA A 252 -2.75 -19.10 -2.02
CA ALA A 252 -1.35 -19.47 -2.03
C ALA A 252 -0.61 -19.05 -3.31
N CYS A 253 -0.86 -17.82 -3.78
CA CYS A 253 -0.36 -17.32 -5.05
C CYS A 253 0.96 -16.56 -4.92
N ALA A 254 1.42 -16.24 -3.71
CA ALA A 254 2.67 -15.55 -3.45
C ALA A 254 3.46 -16.21 -2.31
N TYR A 255 4.79 -16.18 -2.39
CA TYR A 255 5.68 -16.78 -1.39
C TYR A 255 6.63 -15.71 -0.88
N LYS A 256 6.72 -15.52 0.46
CA LYS A 256 7.65 -14.60 1.11
C LYS A 256 7.83 -15.00 2.58
N PHE A 257 8.98 -14.75 3.17
CA PHE A 257 9.28 -15.11 4.56
C PHE A 257 8.99 -16.60 4.87
N ASP A 258 9.36 -17.49 3.94
CA ASP A 258 9.15 -18.93 4.03
C ASP A 258 7.68 -19.34 4.21
N ARG A 259 6.74 -18.54 3.69
CA ARG A 259 5.28 -18.76 3.78
C ARG A 259 4.58 -18.46 2.46
N TRP A 260 3.49 -19.17 2.22
CA TRP A 260 2.55 -18.88 1.16
C TRP A 260 1.50 -17.87 1.65
N TYR A 261 1.21 -16.91 0.82
CA TYR A 261 0.18 -15.89 1.04
C TYR A 261 -0.87 -15.94 -0.04
N ASP A 262 -2.07 -15.64 0.36
CA ASP A 262 -3.18 -15.39 -0.54
C ASP A 262 -3.12 -13.93 -1.02
N MET A 263 -3.88 -13.64 -2.05
CA MET A 263 -4.07 -12.29 -2.56
C MET A 263 -5.56 -12.08 -2.85
N ILE A 264 -6.10 -10.96 -2.39
CA ILE A 264 -7.47 -10.58 -2.67
C ILE A 264 -7.53 -9.35 -3.57
N TRP A 265 -8.56 -9.29 -4.42
CA TRP A 265 -8.94 -8.09 -5.14
C TRP A 265 -10.16 -7.49 -4.48
N MET A 266 -10.09 -6.17 -4.24
CA MET A 266 -11.22 -5.38 -3.79
C MET A 266 -11.47 -4.24 -4.76
N GLU A 267 -12.73 -3.97 -5.11
CA GLU A 267 -13.11 -2.89 -6.03
C GLU A 267 -14.03 -1.87 -5.37
N LYS A 268 -14.01 -0.65 -5.91
CA LYS A 268 -14.95 0.40 -5.57
C LYS A 268 -15.30 1.21 -6.81
N TRP A 269 -16.57 1.42 -7.05
CA TRP A 269 -17.04 2.34 -8.09
C TRP A 269 -17.07 3.75 -7.54
N ILE A 270 -16.32 4.67 -8.17
CA ILE A 270 -16.23 6.08 -7.78
C ILE A 270 -17.11 6.97 -8.65
N ALA A 271 -17.66 6.44 -9.75
CA ALA A 271 -18.59 7.09 -10.64
C ALA A 271 -19.57 6.06 -11.22
N PRO A 272 -20.75 6.48 -11.73
CA PRO A 272 -21.68 5.58 -12.40
C PRO A 272 -21.09 5.08 -13.73
N HIS A 273 -21.57 3.90 -14.19
CA HIS A 273 -21.22 3.33 -15.49
C HIS A 273 -22.22 3.81 -16.54
N PRO A 274 -21.93 4.85 -17.34
CA PRO A 274 -22.82 5.31 -18.40
C PRO A 274 -22.81 4.33 -19.59
N ALA A 275 -23.88 4.34 -20.38
CA ALA A 275 -23.95 3.51 -21.58
C ALA A 275 -22.83 3.84 -22.61
N LYS A 276 -22.35 5.07 -22.60
CA LYS A 276 -21.22 5.54 -23.40
C LYS A 276 -20.31 6.39 -22.51
N PRO A 277 -19.22 5.85 -22.00
CA PRO A 277 -18.29 6.60 -21.16
C PRO A 277 -17.52 7.63 -22.00
N GLU A 278 -17.23 8.78 -21.40
CA GLU A 278 -16.27 9.72 -21.95
C GLU A 278 -14.87 9.14 -21.88
N ALA A 279 -13.97 9.53 -22.80
CA ALA A 279 -12.59 9.07 -22.79
C ALA A 279 -11.88 9.45 -21.49
N MET A 280 -11.00 8.58 -21.03
CA MET A 280 -10.09 8.87 -19.93
C MET A 280 -9.20 10.05 -20.29
N ILE A 281 -9.08 11.02 -19.40
CA ILE A 281 -8.18 12.17 -19.52
C ILE A 281 -6.90 11.85 -18.78
N PRO A 282 -5.72 11.79 -19.46
CA PRO A 282 -4.44 11.61 -18.78
C PRO A 282 -4.20 12.69 -17.72
N PHE A 283 -3.63 12.32 -16.59
CA PHE A 283 -3.39 13.23 -15.47
C PHE A 283 -2.66 14.52 -15.86
N PRO A 284 -1.60 14.51 -16.72
CA PRO A 284 -0.93 15.75 -17.15
C PRO A 284 -1.80 16.70 -17.98
N GLU A 285 -2.91 16.21 -18.53
CA GLU A 285 -3.85 17.01 -19.33
C GLU A 285 -4.93 17.69 -18.49
N LEU A 286 -5.04 17.35 -17.18
CA LEU A 286 -5.96 18.03 -16.28
C LEU A 286 -5.49 19.48 -16.01
N PRO A 287 -6.42 20.46 -16.00
CA PRO A 287 -6.10 21.82 -15.59
C PRO A 287 -5.54 21.86 -14.17
N ALA A 288 -4.48 22.66 -13.95
CA ALA A 288 -3.80 22.75 -12.65
C ALA A 288 -4.76 23.15 -11.52
N GLU A 289 -5.71 24.06 -11.78
CA GLU A 289 -6.72 24.49 -10.82
C GLU A 289 -7.70 23.37 -10.41
N VAL A 290 -7.94 22.38 -11.30
CA VAL A 290 -8.73 21.19 -10.96
C VAL A 290 -7.95 20.31 -9.99
N VAL A 291 -6.68 20.04 -10.29
CA VAL A 291 -5.79 19.24 -9.43
C VAL A 291 -5.63 19.90 -8.05
N GLU A 292 -5.36 21.21 -8.00
CA GLU A 292 -5.23 21.95 -6.74
C GLU A 292 -6.52 21.89 -5.89
N ARG A 293 -7.67 22.00 -6.53
CA ARG A 293 -8.98 21.89 -5.83
C ARG A 293 -9.17 20.50 -5.24
N CYS A 294 -8.78 19.44 -5.93
CA CYS A 294 -8.87 18.06 -5.45
C CYS A 294 -7.92 17.79 -4.29
N LEU A 295 -6.80 18.50 -4.20
CA LEU A 295 -5.77 18.32 -3.16
C LEU A 295 -6.04 19.12 -1.87
N ARG A 296 -6.98 20.04 -1.88
CA ARG A 296 -7.41 20.79 -0.67
C ARG A 296 -8.32 19.93 0.22
#